data_b145a0e153cee43f505fa838a1b2c9c7
#
_entry.id   b145a0e153cee43f505fa838a1b2c9c7
#
_cell.length_a   1.000
_cell.length_b   1.000
_cell.length_c   1.000
_cell.angle_alpha   90.00
_cell.angle_beta   90.00
_cell.angle_gamma   90.00
#
_symmetry.space_group_name_H-M   'P 1'
#
loop_
_entity.id
_entity.type
_entity.pdbx_description
1 polymer ?
#
loop_
_entity_poly.entity_id
_entity_poly.type
_entity_poly.pdbx_seq_one_letter_code
_entity_poly.pdbx_strand_id
1 'polypeptide(L)'
;MYRPRQIGGPAPRAWGRPQPRPKTLTPWPKSTAGSLSDLFALGRPALHLPRYPLYRPGEALVGDYDYFFLRGERYLSCQAARFLLLGGDFITLADEAAVDLTVDVSAYWSGYYREHFADRIGAVLRYTGPTGYRQRVAEHPDLRVVSPHPFDSAHVPAQRYYLDDPALSVRLNAKSRLHELTDRVPAHELLSAAAFVRGHWRGRWEVPFAIKLAEPAGGGDGVVLCWGQSDVREASRRFVDRPVKIEQYVQDSRNNFNVQIQIAPDGELAYIGGSAQRVCDAAYVGNCIDLHWVPPAGVAAVCDQAARAAAGLGWHGVAGLDLIEDGAGEVWLIDPNFRLNGSTPFFLLGDYLSDRHRRPQLTTGYFCYPGPPAELFDRFRREIQRRALVPVGAHFDPRQDGITRLYAAVVSDGDPEIHAGLLRAFAAKQLLSGIAL
;
A
#
# COMPACT_ATOMS: atom_id res chain seq x y z
N MET A 1 9.84 27.73 -5.65
CA MET A 1 8.56 27.48 -6.36
C MET A 1 8.81 26.44 -7.44
N TYR A 2 8.46 25.21 -7.17
CA TYR A 2 8.58 24.08 -8.11
C TYR A 2 7.30 24.07 -8.98
N ARG A 3 7.44 24.29 -10.28
CA ARG A 3 6.34 24.05 -11.22
C ARG A 3 6.40 22.58 -11.64
N PRO A 4 5.40 21.76 -11.35
CA PRO A 4 5.35 20.38 -11.86
C PRO A 4 5.30 20.46 -13.39
N ARG A 5 6.24 19.79 -14.05
CA ARG A 5 6.15 19.53 -15.47
C ARG A 5 4.96 18.60 -15.68
N GLN A 6 3.96 19.08 -16.40
CA GLN A 6 2.96 18.20 -17.00
C GLN A 6 3.69 17.31 -18.01
N ILE A 7 4.13 16.15 -17.57
CA ILE A 7 4.49 15.07 -18.47
C ILE A 7 3.14 14.44 -18.82
N GLY A 8 2.64 14.77 -20.02
CA GLY A 8 1.48 14.13 -20.62
C GLY A 8 1.77 12.67 -20.94
N GLY A 9 1.95 11.85 -19.90
CA GLY A 9 1.78 10.42 -20.05
C GLY A 9 0.34 10.15 -20.46
N PRO A 10 0.09 9.19 -21.37
CA PRO A 10 -1.27 8.82 -21.73
C PRO A 10 -2.02 8.49 -20.44
N ALA A 11 -3.20 9.09 -20.29
CA ALA A 11 -4.11 8.72 -19.21
C ALA A 11 -4.15 7.18 -19.16
N PRO A 12 -4.11 6.56 -17.95
CA PRO A 12 -4.19 5.12 -17.82
C PRO A 12 -5.35 4.68 -18.69
N ARG A 13 -5.07 3.90 -19.73
CA ARG A 13 -6.10 3.40 -20.63
C ARG A 13 -7.09 2.70 -19.74
N ALA A 14 -8.32 3.20 -19.70
CA ALA A 14 -9.42 2.48 -19.08
C ALA A 14 -9.27 1.03 -19.54
N TRP A 15 -9.37 0.09 -18.63
CA TRP A 15 -9.34 -1.34 -18.91
C TRP A 15 -10.11 -1.56 -20.20
N GLY A 16 -9.40 -1.96 -21.28
CA GLY A 16 -9.98 -2.09 -22.58
C GLY A 16 -11.24 -2.96 -22.48
N ARG A 17 -12.23 -2.74 -23.37
CA ARG A 17 -13.46 -3.53 -23.39
C ARG A 17 -13.13 -4.99 -23.08
N PRO A 18 -13.89 -5.65 -22.18
CA PRO A 18 -13.60 -7.01 -21.76
C PRO A 18 -13.41 -7.89 -23.01
N GLN A 19 -12.18 -8.30 -23.25
CA GLN A 19 -11.89 -9.30 -24.26
C GLN A 19 -12.55 -10.60 -23.82
N PRO A 20 -13.04 -11.43 -24.74
CA PRO A 20 -13.59 -12.73 -24.40
C PRO A 20 -12.53 -13.51 -23.59
N ARG A 21 -12.91 -13.94 -22.40
CA ARG A 21 -12.06 -14.56 -21.38
C ARG A 21 -11.22 -15.68 -21.99
N PRO A 22 -9.89 -15.61 -21.97
CA PRO A 22 -9.12 -16.84 -22.03
C PRO A 22 -9.48 -17.65 -20.77
N LYS A 23 -9.73 -18.94 -20.93
CA LYS A 23 -9.91 -19.91 -19.83
C LYS A 23 -8.54 -20.19 -19.15
N THR A 24 -7.76 -19.19 -18.88
CA THR A 24 -6.52 -19.33 -18.12
C THR A 24 -6.90 -19.24 -16.65
N LEU A 25 -7.02 -20.40 -16.02
CA LEU A 25 -7.08 -20.56 -14.57
C LEU A 25 -5.80 -19.95 -13.99
N THR A 26 -5.93 -19.20 -12.89
CA THR A 26 -4.76 -18.86 -12.07
C THR A 26 -4.09 -20.18 -11.65
N PRO A 27 -2.76 -20.25 -11.54
CA PRO A 27 -2.10 -21.45 -11.03
C PRO A 27 -2.45 -21.70 -9.55
N TRP A 28 -3.10 -20.73 -8.88
CA TRP A 28 -3.49 -20.83 -7.48
C TRP A 28 -5.03 -20.81 -7.33
N PRO A 29 -5.57 -21.48 -6.31
CA PRO A 29 -6.96 -21.28 -5.92
C PRO A 29 -7.14 -19.82 -5.45
N LYS A 30 -8.36 -19.29 -5.61
CA LYS A 30 -8.70 -17.98 -5.01
C LYS A 30 -8.66 -18.13 -3.50
N SER A 31 -8.07 -17.17 -2.81
CA SER A 31 -8.10 -17.12 -1.34
C SER A 31 -9.55 -17.03 -0.86
N THR A 32 -9.89 -17.82 0.12
CA THR A 32 -11.19 -17.79 0.83
C THR A 32 -11.14 -16.91 2.06
N ALA A 33 -10.01 -16.23 2.32
CA ALA A 33 -9.85 -15.35 3.45
C ALA A 33 -10.87 -14.20 3.38
N GLY A 34 -11.69 -14.08 4.40
CA GLY A 34 -12.65 -13.00 4.55
C GLY A 34 -12.23 -11.96 5.61
N SER A 35 -11.16 -12.26 6.35
CA SER A 35 -10.67 -11.43 7.44
C SER A 35 -9.14 -11.39 7.49
N LEU A 36 -8.60 -10.51 8.32
CA LEU A 36 -7.16 -10.47 8.59
C LEU A 36 -6.67 -11.74 9.27
N SER A 37 -7.45 -12.32 10.17
CA SER A 37 -7.09 -13.55 10.87
C SER A 37 -6.91 -14.70 9.88
N ASP A 38 -7.78 -14.80 8.88
CA ASP A 38 -7.69 -15.83 7.85
C ASP A 38 -6.42 -15.67 7.01
N LEU A 39 -6.03 -14.41 6.68
CA LEU A 39 -4.83 -14.15 5.88
C LEU A 39 -3.54 -14.63 6.53
N PHE A 40 -3.48 -14.58 7.87
CA PHE A 40 -2.28 -14.94 8.62
C PHE A 40 -2.38 -16.29 9.32
N ALA A 41 -3.53 -16.97 9.24
CA ALA A 41 -3.79 -18.31 9.80
C ALA A 41 -3.36 -18.45 11.28
N LEU A 42 -3.57 -17.41 12.10
CA LEU A 42 -3.05 -17.38 13.47
C LEU A 42 -3.85 -18.20 14.47
N GLY A 43 -5.12 -18.50 14.16
CA GLY A 43 -6.03 -19.27 15.04
C GLY A 43 -6.26 -18.65 16.43
N ARG A 44 -5.85 -17.40 16.66
CA ARG A 44 -5.99 -16.66 17.90
C ARG A 44 -5.88 -15.15 17.66
N PRO A 45 -6.39 -14.31 18.59
CA PRO A 45 -6.29 -12.87 18.47
C PRO A 45 -4.85 -12.36 18.32
N ALA A 46 -4.66 -11.34 17.49
CA ALA A 46 -3.38 -10.70 17.25
C ALA A 46 -3.52 -9.18 17.23
N LEU A 47 -2.46 -8.48 17.60
CA LEU A 47 -2.34 -7.03 17.45
C LEU A 47 -1.81 -6.70 16.07
N HIS A 48 -2.57 -5.91 15.32
CA HIS A 48 -2.09 -5.28 14.10
C HIS A 48 -1.46 -3.94 14.43
N LEU A 49 -0.14 -3.86 14.25
CA LEU A 49 0.64 -2.66 14.47
C LEU A 49 1.06 -2.10 13.12
N PRO A 50 0.35 -1.13 12.57
CA PRO A 50 0.70 -0.51 11.30
C PRO A 50 1.96 0.33 11.50
N ARG A 51 3.06 -0.16 10.95
CA ARG A 51 4.35 0.51 10.99
C ARG A 51 4.93 0.50 9.59
N TYR A 52 5.26 1.69 9.08
CA TYR A 52 5.87 1.85 7.77
C TYR A 52 7.14 2.66 7.93
N PRO A 53 8.30 2.17 7.45
CA PRO A 53 9.51 2.95 7.47
C PRO A 53 9.35 4.11 6.48
N LEU A 54 9.55 5.31 6.96
CA LEU A 54 9.66 6.49 6.13
C LEU A 54 11.14 6.89 6.06
N TYR A 55 11.56 7.26 4.87
CA TYR A 55 12.89 7.79 4.66
C TYR A 55 12.88 9.32 4.66
N ARG A 56 13.79 9.91 5.41
CA ARG A 56 14.12 11.32 5.34
C ARG A 56 15.64 11.47 5.30
N PRO A 57 16.17 12.33 4.40
CA PRO A 57 17.61 12.56 4.29
C PRO A 57 18.22 13.01 5.61
N GLY A 58 19.36 12.44 5.97
CA GLY A 58 20.09 12.80 7.18
C GLY A 58 19.52 12.24 8.49
N GLU A 59 18.50 11.39 8.42
CA GLU A 59 17.88 10.77 9.60
C GLU A 59 18.04 9.27 9.60
N ALA A 60 18.19 8.69 10.79
CA ALA A 60 18.08 7.27 10.92
C ALA A 60 16.72 6.82 10.37
N LEU A 61 16.66 5.65 9.72
CA LEU A 61 15.38 5.00 9.41
C LEU A 61 14.72 4.67 10.73
N VAL A 62 14.05 5.67 11.28
CA VAL A 62 13.30 5.48 12.52
C VAL A 62 12.03 4.74 12.12
N GLY A 63 12.12 3.45 12.21
CA GLY A 63 10.95 2.61 12.13
C GLY A 63 10.09 2.74 13.37
N ASP A 64 10.23 3.78 14.16
CA ASP A 64 9.46 3.94 15.37
C ASP A 64 8.21 4.76 15.11
N TYR A 65 7.13 4.40 15.76
CA TYR A 65 5.84 5.06 15.70
C TYR A 65 5.92 6.54 16.12
N ASP A 66 6.85 6.85 17.02
CA ASP A 66 7.17 8.21 17.46
C ASP A 66 7.46 9.16 16.30
N TYR A 67 7.94 8.62 15.18
CA TYR A 67 8.27 9.37 13.98
C TYR A 67 7.08 10.17 13.41
N PHE A 68 5.91 9.57 13.30
CA PHE A 68 4.73 10.24 12.75
C PHE A 68 4.30 11.44 13.59
N PHE A 69 4.44 11.36 14.90
CA PHE A 69 4.07 12.43 15.82
C PHE A 69 5.12 13.53 15.87
N LEU A 70 6.40 13.18 15.86
CA LEU A 70 7.49 14.13 15.89
C LEU A 70 7.57 15.01 14.65
N ARG A 71 7.13 14.49 13.50
CA ARG A 71 7.22 15.15 12.20
C ARG A 71 5.97 15.86 11.75
N GLY A 72 4.90 15.82 12.51
CA GLY A 72 3.62 16.38 12.09
C GLY A 72 2.91 15.59 10.99
N GLU A 73 3.42 14.43 10.60
CA GLU A 73 2.84 13.56 9.56
C GLU A 73 1.73 12.66 10.14
N ARG A 74 0.95 13.18 11.07
CA ARG A 74 -0.12 12.46 11.76
C ARG A 74 -1.14 11.80 10.82
N TYR A 75 -1.33 12.37 9.63
CA TYR A 75 -2.24 11.79 8.65
C TYR A 75 -1.84 10.37 8.23
N LEU A 76 -0.58 9.98 8.37
CA LEU A 76 -0.15 8.62 8.11
C LEU A 76 -0.63 7.62 9.15
N SER A 77 -0.98 8.07 10.35
CA SER A 77 -1.56 7.22 11.38
C SER A 77 -2.94 6.68 10.97
N CYS A 78 -3.65 7.37 10.06
CA CYS A 78 -4.91 6.90 9.51
C CYS A 78 -4.79 5.63 8.67
N GLN A 79 -3.58 5.23 8.31
CA GLN A 79 -3.36 4.00 7.56
C GLN A 79 -3.85 2.75 8.30
N ALA A 80 -3.82 2.75 9.63
CA ALA A 80 -4.40 1.69 10.44
C ALA A 80 -5.90 1.52 10.19
N ALA A 81 -6.63 2.60 10.04
CA ALA A 81 -8.07 2.59 9.83
C ALA A 81 -8.51 1.83 8.57
N ARG A 82 -7.64 1.69 7.57
CA ARG A 82 -7.94 0.91 6.35
C ARG A 82 -8.34 -0.53 6.64
N PHE A 83 -7.86 -1.09 7.73
CA PHE A 83 -8.04 -2.50 8.08
C PHE A 83 -9.17 -2.73 9.08
N LEU A 84 -9.84 -1.68 9.54
CA LEU A 84 -10.94 -1.79 10.51
C LEU A 84 -12.11 -2.64 10.03
N LEU A 85 -12.38 -2.63 8.71
CA LEU A 85 -13.48 -3.37 8.10
C LEU A 85 -13.16 -4.83 7.81
N LEU A 86 -11.99 -5.32 8.23
CA LEU A 86 -11.55 -6.68 7.92
C LEU A 86 -11.71 -7.65 9.08
N GLY A 87 -12.25 -7.20 10.20
CA GLY A 87 -12.78 -8.01 11.30
C GLY A 87 -11.92 -9.15 11.80
N GLY A 88 -12.58 -10.11 12.40
CA GLY A 88 -11.96 -11.31 12.94
C GLY A 88 -11.23 -11.06 14.25
N ASP A 89 -10.26 -11.93 14.57
CA ASP A 89 -9.48 -11.88 15.80
C ASP A 89 -8.34 -10.86 15.76
N PHE A 90 -8.35 -9.94 14.82
CA PHE A 90 -7.38 -8.86 14.74
C PHE A 90 -7.84 -7.64 15.53
N ILE A 91 -6.96 -7.19 16.40
CA ILE A 91 -7.14 -5.97 17.17
C ILE A 91 -6.21 -4.92 16.56
N THR A 92 -6.77 -3.96 15.85
CA THR A 92 -5.99 -2.90 15.22
C THR A 92 -5.76 -1.75 16.18
N LEU A 93 -4.51 -1.35 16.38
CA LEU A 93 -4.18 -0.10 17.06
C LEU A 93 -4.37 1.06 16.08
N ALA A 94 -5.19 2.02 16.47
CA ALA A 94 -5.46 3.22 15.69
C ALA A 94 -5.30 4.47 16.53
N ASP A 95 -4.69 5.50 15.95
CA ASP A 95 -4.67 6.83 16.56
C ASP A 95 -6.09 7.35 16.72
N GLU A 96 -6.37 7.92 17.88
CA GLU A 96 -7.70 8.46 18.19
C GLU A 96 -8.13 9.52 17.15
N ALA A 97 -7.19 10.35 16.72
CA ALA A 97 -7.44 11.35 15.68
C ALA A 97 -7.72 10.74 14.29
N ALA A 98 -7.26 9.51 14.03
CA ALA A 98 -7.51 8.83 12.76
C ALA A 98 -8.87 8.13 12.72
N VAL A 99 -9.42 7.79 13.87
CA VAL A 99 -10.73 7.10 14.00
C VAL A 99 -11.82 8.07 14.36
N ASP A 100 -11.52 9.03 15.21
CA ASP A 100 -12.41 10.08 15.69
C ASP A 100 -11.94 11.43 15.16
N LEU A 101 -12.27 11.71 13.91
CA LEU A 101 -11.82 12.90 13.20
C LEU A 101 -12.25 14.22 13.82
N THR A 102 -13.34 14.22 14.53
CA THR A 102 -13.83 15.18 15.51
C THR A 102 -14.95 14.49 16.28
N VAL A 103 -15.35 14.99 17.41
CA VAL A 103 -16.45 14.41 18.23
C VAL A 103 -17.72 14.17 17.40
N ASP A 104 -18.03 15.04 16.46
CA ASP A 104 -19.23 14.96 15.62
C ASP A 104 -19.12 13.92 14.50
N VAL A 105 -17.91 13.70 13.98
CA VAL A 105 -17.67 12.77 12.87
C VAL A 105 -17.48 11.35 13.36
N SER A 106 -17.01 11.13 14.58
CA SER A 106 -16.88 9.80 15.14
C SER A 106 -18.22 9.09 15.25
N ALA A 107 -19.27 9.80 15.62
CA ALA A 107 -20.64 9.27 15.68
C ALA A 107 -21.14 8.88 14.29
N TYR A 108 -20.89 9.72 13.27
CA TYR A 108 -21.30 9.44 11.89
C TYR A 108 -20.51 8.23 11.33
N TRP A 109 -19.20 8.20 11.51
CA TRP A 109 -18.31 7.14 11.05
C TRP A 109 -18.65 5.80 11.70
N SER A 110 -18.80 5.79 13.01
CA SER A 110 -19.22 4.61 13.78
C SER A 110 -20.64 4.15 13.40
N GLY A 111 -21.53 5.10 13.10
CA GLY A 111 -22.88 4.81 12.61
C GLY A 111 -22.84 4.16 11.24
N TYR A 112 -22.10 4.74 10.30
CA TYR A 112 -21.92 4.21 8.95
C TYR A 112 -21.35 2.79 8.96
N TYR A 113 -20.28 2.55 9.73
CA TYR A 113 -19.71 1.21 9.80
C TYR A 113 -20.62 0.20 10.47
N ARG A 114 -21.33 0.55 11.54
CA ARG A 114 -22.31 -0.33 12.17
C ARG A 114 -23.47 -0.65 11.26
N GLU A 115 -23.95 0.31 10.50
CA GLU A 115 -25.07 0.10 9.58
C GLU A 115 -24.69 -0.78 8.39
N HIS A 116 -23.51 -0.56 7.82
CA HIS A 116 -23.14 -1.17 6.55
C HIS A 116 -22.13 -2.33 6.64
N PHE A 117 -21.43 -2.46 7.76
CA PHE A 117 -20.32 -3.42 7.93
C PHE A 117 -20.26 -4.01 9.36
N ALA A 118 -21.40 -4.10 10.05
CA ALA A 118 -21.47 -4.48 11.48
C ALA A 118 -20.73 -5.79 11.81
N ASP A 119 -20.83 -6.76 10.93
CA ASP A 119 -20.22 -8.09 11.03
C ASP A 119 -18.73 -8.13 10.64
N ARG A 120 -18.19 -7.01 10.15
CA ARG A 120 -16.82 -6.93 9.63
C ARG A 120 -15.91 -5.99 10.40
N ILE A 121 -16.46 -5.24 11.36
CA ILE A 121 -15.65 -4.33 12.16
C ILE A 121 -14.83 -5.12 13.16
N GLY A 122 -13.50 -5.08 13.00
CA GLY A 122 -12.57 -5.63 13.98
C GLY A 122 -12.53 -4.81 15.27
N ALA A 123 -11.98 -5.39 16.31
CA ALA A 123 -11.70 -4.65 17.54
C ALA A 123 -10.66 -3.57 17.29
N VAL A 124 -10.87 -2.40 17.91
CA VAL A 124 -9.97 -1.26 17.78
C VAL A 124 -9.51 -0.83 19.16
N LEU A 125 -8.20 -0.84 19.38
CA LEU A 125 -7.59 -0.20 20.53
C LEU A 125 -7.16 1.21 20.14
N ARG A 126 -7.77 2.19 20.77
CA ARG A 126 -7.43 3.59 20.55
C ARG A 126 -6.30 4.02 21.45
N TYR A 127 -5.47 4.90 20.93
CA TYR A 127 -4.37 5.50 21.69
C TYR A 127 -4.19 6.95 21.28
N THR A 128 -3.58 7.74 22.14
CA THR A 128 -3.20 9.11 21.88
C THR A 128 -1.71 9.26 22.07
N GLY A 129 -1.03 9.58 20.99
CA GLY A 129 0.42 9.82 20.96
C GLY A 129 1.28 8.58 21.24
N PRO A 130 2.61 8.74 21.17
CA PRO A 130 3.56 7.63 21.26
C PRO A 130 3.50 6.86 22.58
N THR A 131 3.33 7.58 23.70
CA THR A 131 3.25 6.96 25.02
C THR A 131 2.01 6.07 25.14
N GLY A 132 0.85 6.57 24.68
CA GLY A 132 -0.39 5.79 24.66
C GLY A 132 -0.27 4.57 23.76
N TYR A 133 0.40 4.68 22.62
CA TYR A 133 0.67 3.55 21.73
C TYR A 133 1.47 2.45 22.45
N ARG A 134 2.60 2.80 23.04
CA ARG A 134 3.45 1.84 23.78
C ARG A 134 2.69 1.19 24.95
N GLN A 135 1.90 1.97 25.67
CA GLN A 135 1.06 1.47 26.75
C GLN A 135 0.06 0.43 26.25
N ARG A 136 -0.66 0.69 25.14
CA ARG A 136 -1.62 -0.27 24.57
C ARG A 136 -0.96 -1.57 24.14
N VAL A 137 0.23 -1.52 23.57
CA VAL A 137 1.00 -2.74 23.23
C VAL A 137 1.38 -3.51 24.49
N ALA A 138 1.76 -2.83 25.56
CA ALA A 138 2.15 -3.45 26.83
C ALA A 138 0.96 -4.07 27.60
N GLU A 139 -0.24 -3.50 27.46
CA GLU A 139 -1.47 -4.01 28.09
C GLU A 139 -1.91 -5.37 27.53
N HIS A 140 -1.38 -5.80 26.38
CA HIS A 140 -1.73 -7.06 25.72
C HIS A 140 -0.50 -7.94 25.45
N PRO A 141 0.22 -8.38 26.49
CA PRO A 141 1.49 -9.10 26.35
C PRO A 141 1.35 -10.47 25.69
N ASP A 142 0.18 -11.10 25.81
CA ASP A 142 -0.08 -12.44 25.29
C ASP A 142 -0.51 -12.48 23.82
N LEU A 143 -0.80 -11.32 23.21
CA LEU A 143 -1.19 -11.25 21.83
C LEU A 143 0.02 -11.31 20.91
N ARG A 144 -0.09 -12.09 19.83
CA ARG A 144 0.86 -12.04 18.72
C ARG A 144 0.80 -10.68 18.02
N VAL A 145 1.92 -10.28 17.43
CA VAL A 145 2.04 -9.00 16.73
C VAL A 145 2.19 -9.26 15.23
N VAL A 146 1.35 -8.63 14.44
CA VAL A 146 1.49 -8.52 12.98
C VAL A 146 1.88 -7.08 12.66
N SER A 147 3.07 -6.89 12.13
CA SER A 147 3.58 -5.59 11.72
C SER A 147 4.34 -5.72 10.39
N PRO A 148 4.25 -4.73 9.48
CA PRO A 148 5.05 -4.70 8.26
C PRO A 148 6.55 -4.68 8.52
N HIS A 149 6.95 -4.12 9.65
CA HIS A 149 8.35 -4.05 10.10
C HIS A 149 8.45 -4.37 11.58
N PRO A 150 9.44 -5.14 12.01
CA PRO A 150 9.67 -5.42 13.42
C PRO A 150 10.04 -4.13 14.16
N PHE A 151 9.62 -4.06 15.41
CA PHE A 151 10.02 -3.02 16.37
C PHE A 151 11.34 -3.40 17.01
N ASP A 152 11.96 -2.44 17.68
CA ASP A 152 13.05 -2.70 18.60
C ASP A 152 12.60 -3.74 19.64
N SER A 153 13.45 -4.72 19.92
CA SER A 153 13.22 -5.79 20.89
C SER A 153 12.90 -5.30 22.31
N ALA A 154 13.31 -4.07 22.64
CA ALA A 154 12.93 -3.42 23.90
C ALA A 154 11.42 -3.12 23.98
N HIS A 155 10.74 -2.92 22.85
CA HIS A 155 9.32 -2.61 22.79
C HIS A 155 8.45 -3.84 22.53
N VAL A 156 8.89 -4.70 21.62
CA VAL A 156 8.17 -5.92 21.25
C VAL A 156 9.17 -7.07 21.13
N PRO A 157 9.21 -7.98 22.09
CA PRO A 157 10.09 -9.16 22.03
C PRO A 157 9.82 -9.99 20.77
N ALA A 158 10.88 -10.55 20.19
CA ALA A 158 10.80 -11.32 18.94
C ALA A 158 9.73 -12.43 18.97
N GLN A 159 9.58 -13.12 20.11
CA GLN A 159 8.62 -14.21 20.31
C GLN A 159 7.14 -13.77 20.19
N ARG A 160 6.87 -12.47 20.25
CA ARG A 160 5.51 -11.94 20.07
C ARG A 160 5.12 -11.78 18.61
N TYR A 161 6.08 -11.75 17.69
CA TYR A 161 5.74 -11.63 16.26
C TYR A 161 5.07 -12.90 15.75
N TYR A 162 4.27 -12.74 14.72
CA TYR A 162 3.63 -13.88 14.06
C TYR A 162 4.64 -14.74 13.27
N LEU A 163 5.74 -14.14 12.79
CA LEU A 163 6.88 -14.82 12.17
C LEU A 163 7.86 -15.28 13.24
N ASP A 164 8.42 -16.44 13.07
CA ASP A 164 9.47 -16.96 13.96
C ASP A 164 10.75 -16.12 13.88
N ASP A 165 11.09 -15.63 12.69
CA ASP A 165 12.15 -14.64 12.46
C ASP A 165 11.55 -13.31 11.97
N PRO A 166 11.34 -12.33 12.85
CA PRO A 166 10.84 -11.00 12.45
C PRO A 166 11.76 -10.27 11.46
N ALA A 167 13.07 -10.56 11.43
CA ALA A 167 14.00 -9.94 10.51
C ALA A 167 13.74 -10.36 9.06
N LEU A 168 13.08 -11.48 8.83
CA LEU A 168 12.64 -11.93 7.52
C LEU A 168 11.73 -10.90 6.84
N SER A 169 10.89 -10.20 7.60
CA SER A 169 10.07 -9.12 7.08
C SER A 169 10.92 -8.00 6.46
N VAL A 170 11.97 -7.58 7.13
CA VAL A 170 12.89 -6.55 6.61
C VAL A 170 13.62 -7.06 5.37
N ARG A 171 14.13 -8.29 5.42
CA ARG A 171 14.86 -8.93 4.32
C ARG A 171 14.02 -9.00 3.06
N LEU A 172 12.79 -9.51 3.16
CA LEU A 172 11.92 -9.71 2.00
C LEU A 172 11.38 -8.40 1.41
N ASN A 173 11.27 -7.34 2.21
CA ASN A 173 10.87 -6.03 1.73
C ASN A 173 12.03 -5.16 1.22
N ALA A 174 13.28 -5.67 1.27
CA ALA A 174 14.45 -4.93 0.79
C ALA A 174 14.57 -5.00 -0.73
N LYS A 175 14.55 -3.84 -1.39
CA LYS A 175 14.65 -3.73 -2.86
C LYS A 175 15.98 -4.28 -3.41
N SER A 176 17.02 -4.29 -2.57
CA SER A 176 18.32 -4.88 -2.89
C SER A 176 18.30 -6.39 -3.07
N ARG A 177 17.25 -7.06 -2.56
CA ARG A 177 17.18 -8.53 -2.51
C ARG A 177 16.14 -9.16 -3.43
N LEU A 178 15.56 -8.37 -4.35
CA LEU A 178 14.56 -8.85 -5.31
C LEU A 178 15.05 -10.07 -6.12
N HIS A 179 16.34 -10.12 -6.45
CA HIS A 179 16.97 -11.22 -7.18
C HIS A 179 17.00 -12.53 -6.39
N GLU A 180 16.79 -12.51 -5.08
CA GLU A 180 16.65 -13.73 -4.26
C GLU A 180 15.26 -14.37 -4.45
N LEU A 181 14.28 -13.60 -4.96
CA LEU A 181 12.90 -14.04 -5.14
C LEU A 181 12.63 -14.54 -6.56
N THR A 182 13.26 -13.93 -7.57
CA THR A 182 13.06 -14.25 -8.98
C THR A 182 14.23 -13.72 -9.81
N ASP A 183 14.48 -14.36 -10.95
CA ASP A 183 15.41 -13.86 -11.98
C ASP A 183 14.79 -12.76 -12.86
N ARG A 184 13.48 -12.54 -12.76
CA ARG A 184 12.73 -11.53 -13.51
C ARG A 184 12.77 -10.18 -12.82
N VAL A 185 13.96 -9.63 -12.59
CA VAL A 185 14.21 -8.30 -12.07
C VAL A 185 14.98 -7.48 -13.09
N PRO A 186 14.71 -6.17 -13.23
CA PRO A 186 15.49 -5.33 -14.13
C PRO A 186 16.98 -5.35 -13.77
N ALA A 187 17.84 -5.16 -14.77
CA ALA A 187 19.28 -5.05 -14.54
C ALA A 187 19.56 -3.97 -13.49
N HIS A 188 20.44 -4.25 -12.54
CA HIS A 188 20.67 -3.34 -11.43
C HIS A 188 22.09 -3.43 -10.85
N GLU A 189 22.44 -2.42 -10.11
CA GLU A 189 23.69 -2.31 -9.36
C GLU A 189 23.42 -1.79 -7.95
N LEU A 190 24.03 -2.43 -6.95
CA LEU A 190 23.96 -1.98 -5.56
C LEU A 190 25.19 -1.16 -5.22
N LEU A 191 24.99 0.00 -4.64
CA LEU A 191 26.05 0.92 -4.26
C LEU A 191 25.91 1.31 -2.79
N SER A 192 27.05 1.35 -2.09
CA SER A 192 27.08 2.04 -0.80
C SER A 192 26.82 3.55 -1.01
N ALA A 193 26.33 4.23 0.03
CA ALA A 193 26.13 5.68 -0.01
C ALA A 193 27.38 6.41 -0.52
N ALA A 194 28.54 6.06 0.01
CA ALA A 194 29.82 6.68 -0.38
C ALA A 194 30.19 6.43 -1.86
N ALA A 195 29.95 5.22 -2.38
CA ALA A 195 30.20 4.90 -3.79
C ALA A 195 29.24 5.65 -4.72
N PHE A 196 27.97 5.76 -4.31
CA PHE A 196 26.97 6.50 -5.06
C PHE A 196 27.31 7.99 -5.15
N VAL A 197 27.58 8.65 -4.03
CA VAL A 197 27.92 10.08 -3.97
C VAL A 197 29.20 10.39 -4.75
N ARG A 198 30.22 9.51 -4.68
CA ARG A 198 31.45 9.65 -5.49
C ARG A 198 31.25 9.40 -6.98
N GLY A 199 30.08 8.93 -7.38
CA GLY A 199 29.74 8.72 -8.79
C GLY A 199 30.42 7.50 -9.40
N HIS A 200 30.69 6.43 -8.64
CA HIS A 200 31.31 5.19 -9.13
C HIS A 200 30.48 4.46 -10.19
N TRP A 201 29.21 4.81 -10.34
CA TRP A 201 28.26 4.29 -11.33
C TRP A 201 28.33 5.03 -12.68
N ARG A 202 28.94 6.22 -12.73
CA ARG A 202 29.03 7.05 -13.94
C ARG A 202 29.75 6.31 -15.06
N GLY A 203 29.23 6.44 -16.29
CA GLY A 203 29.75 5.74 -17.46
C GLY A 203 29.26 4.27 -17.60
N ARG A 204 28.59 3.72 -16.58
CA ARG A 204 27.94 2.42 -16.66
C ARG A 204 26.43 2.50 -16.82
N TRP A 205 25.86 3.61 -16.42
CA TRP A 205 24.42 3.85 -16.47
C TRP A 205 24.11 5.11 -17.26
N GLU A 206 23.22 4.97 -18.24
CA GLU A 206 22.70 6.05 -19.06
C GLU A 206 21.22 6.28 -18.73
N VAL A 207 20.79 7.54 -18.74
CA VAL A 207 19.38 7.88 -18.51
C VAL A 207 18.49 7.40 -19.68
N PRO A 208 17.27 6.93 -19.43
CA PRO A 208 16.59 6.89 -18.13
C PRO A 208 16.94 5.66 -17.29
N PHE A 209 17.02 5.85 -15.96
CA PHE A 209 17.13 4.77 -14.98
C PHE A 209 16.46 5.17 -13.66
N ALA A 210 16.20 4.20 -12.79
CA ALA A 210 15.67 4.45 -11.46
C ALA A 210 16.78 4.35 -10.40
N ILE A 211 16.74 5.25 -9.42
CA ILE A 211 17.54 5.13 -8.19
C ILE A 211 16.56 4.84 -7.07
N LYS A 212 16.80 3.75 -6.36
CA LYS A 212 15.95 3.30 -5.25
C LYS A 212 16.78 3.13 -4.00
N LEU A 213 16.21 3.41 -2.83
CA LEU A 213 16.81 2.95 -1.58
C LEU A 213 16.93 1.43 -1.61
N ALA A 214 18.08 0.92 -1.19
CA ALA A 214 18.33 -0.52 -1.12
C ALA A 214 17.50 -1.19 0.00
N GLU A 215 17.24 -0.42 1.06
CA GLU A 215 16.47 -0.80 2.24
C GLU A 215 14.96 -0.59 2.03
N PRO A 216 14.10 -1.22 2.84
CA PRO A 216 12.66 -0.98 2.77
C PRO A 216 12.29 0.47 3.01
N ALA A 217 11.49 1.05 2.13
CA ALA A 217 10.88 2.37 2.30
C ALA A 217 9.46 2.35 1.76
N GLY A 218 8.52 2.99 2.47
CA GLY A 218 7.12 3.01 2.11
C GLY A 218 6.74 4.15 1.15
N GLY A 219 5.61 4.01 0.46
CA GLY A 219 4.92 5.11 -0.24
C GLY A 219 5.61 5.71 -1.46
N GLY A 220 6.69 5.12 -1.97
CA GLY A 220 7.47 5.69 -3.07
C GLY A 220 8.58 6.66 -2.63
N ASP A 221 8.70 6.96 -1.35
CA ASP A 221 9.71 7.88 -0.79
C ASP A 221 11.15 7.49 -1.11
N GLY A 222 11.41 6.22 -1.35
CA GLY A 222 12.73 5.70 -1.67
C GLY A 222 13.03 5.57 -3.16
N VAL A 223 12.31 6.25 -4.07
CA VAL A 223 12.49 6.12 -5.52
C VAL A 223 12.66 7.48 -6.19
N VAL A 224 13.64 7.59 -7.09
CA VAL A 224 13.81 8.73 -8.00
C VAL A 224 13.97 8.18 -9.42
N LEU A 225 13.11 8.62 -10.33
CA LEU A 225 13.26 8.34 -11.76
C LEU A 225 14.19 9.41 -12.36
N CYS A 226 15.29 8.97 -12.95
CA CYS A 226 16.30 9.85 -13.53
C CYS A 226 16.15 9.92 -15.04
N TRP A 227 15.61 11.02 -15.54
CA TRP A 227 15.48 11.34 -16.96
C TRP A 227 16.63 12.21 -17.46
N GLY A 228 17.36 12.83 -16.54
CA GLY A 228 18.48 13.71 -16.83
C GLY A 228 19.38 13.96 -15.63
N GLN A 229 20.42 14.74 -15.85
CA GLN A 229 21.42 15.04 -14.82
C GLN A 229 20.86 15.83 -13.62
N SER A 230 19.75 16.56 -13.80
CA SER A 230 19.07 17.25 -12.70
C SER A 230 18.51 16.26 -11.68
N ASP A 231 17.86 15.19 -12.17
CA ASP A 231 17.23 14.18 -11.32
C ASP A 231 18.28 13.37 -10.58
N VAL A 232 19.40 13.07 -11.27
CA VAL A 232 20.56 12.41 -10.67
C VAL A 232 21.15 13.25 -9.53
N ARG A 233 21.27 14.58 -9.72
CA ARG A 233 21.74 15.48 -8.64
C ARG A 233 20.79 15.54 -7.47
N GLU A 234 19.49 15.49 -7.75
CA GLU A 234 18.47 15.43 -6.70
C GLU A 234 18.58 14.12 -5.92
N ALA A 235 18.63 12.97 -6.60
CA ALA A 235 18.82 11.68 -5.97
C ALA A 235 20.11 11.63 -5.14
N SER A 236 21.21 12.21 -5.62
CA SER A 236 22.48 12.26 -4.89
C SER A 236 22.40 13.10 -3.62
N ARG A 237 21.57 14.15 -3.60
CA ARG A 237 21.31 14.94 -2.39
C ARG A 237 20.35 14.22 -1.43
N ARG A 238 19.38 13.50 -1.98
CA ARG A 238 18.34 12.80 -1.22
C ARG A 238 18.89 11.54 -0.52
N PHE A 239 19.78 10.79 -1.18
CA PHE A 239 20.27 9.50 -0.70
C PHE A 239 21.75 9.53 -0.29
N VAL A 240 22.18 10.60 0.40
CA VAL A 240 23.60 10.84 0.74
C VAL A 240 24.18 9.85 1.75
N ASP A 241 23.35 9.29 2.60
CA ASP A 241 23.73 8.48 3.78
C ASP A 241 23.25 7.03 3.71
N ARG A 242 22.63 6.61 2.60
CA ARG A 242 22.02 5.30 2.46
C ARG A 242 22.52 4.54 1.24
N PRO A 243 22.65 3.21 1.33
CA PRO A 243 22.89 2.41 0.16
C PRO A 243 21.73 2.50 -0.82
N VAL A 244 22.05 2.53 -2.10
CA VAL A 244 21.07 2.63 -3.18
C VAL A 244 21.19 1.48 -4.16
N LYS A 245 20.10 1.20 -4.84
CA LYS A 245 20.01 0.35 -6.01
C LYS A 245 19.79 1.25 -7.24
N ILE A 246 20.71 1.23 -8.19
CA ILE A 246 20.45 1.77 -9.52
C ILE A 246 19.82 0.63 -10.33
N GLU A 247 18.74 0.92 -11.03
CA GLU A 247 17.97 -0.08 -11.73
C GLU A 247 17.58 0.43 -13.12
N GLN A 248 17.69 -0.43 -14.10
CA GLN A 248 17.26 -0.14 -15.47
C GLN A 248 15.80 0.32 -15.49
N TYR A 249 15.55 1.43 -16.17
CA TYR A 249 14.19 1.87 -16.43
C TYR A 249 13.52 0.92 -17.42
N VAL A 250 12.38 0.36 -17.04
CA VAL A 250 11.58 -0.48 -17.93
C VAL A 250 10.84 0.42 -18.91
N GLN A 251 11.32 0.44 -20.17
CA GLN A 251 10.78 1.29 -21.23
C GLN A 251 9.45 0.75 -21.73
N ASP A 252 8.66 1.66 -22.32
CA ASP A 252 7.37 1.32 -22.97
C ASP A 252 6.46 0.46 -22.11
N SER A 253 6.46 0.74 -20.79
CA SER A 253 5.62 -0.01 -19.84
C SER A 253 4.15 0.10 -20.26
N ARG A 254 3.54 -1.07 -20.48
CA ARG A 254 2.12 -1.19 -20.86
C ARG A 254 1.23 -1.21 -19.64
N ASN A 255 1.67 -1.91 -18.63
CA ASN A 255 0.90 -2.17 -17.42
C ASN A 255 1.80 -2.15 -16.18
N ASN A 256 1.22 -1.68 -15.09
CA ASN A 256 1.84 -1.66 -13.78
C ASN A 256 0.88 -2.38 -12.82
N PHE A 257 1.27 -3.53 -12.32
CA PHE A 257 0.41 -4.40 -11.52
C PHE A 257 0.86 -4.45 -10.07
N ASN A 258 -0.11 -4.58 -9.17
CA ASN A 258 0.11 -5.14 -7.84
C ASN A 258 -0.68 -6.45 -7.74
N VAL A 259 0.00 -7.57 -7.52
CA VAL A 259 -0.60 -8.89 -7.33
C VAL A 259 -0.40 -9.32 -5.90
N GLN A 260 -1.47 -9.80 -5.24
CA GLN A 260 -1.40 -10.25 -3.86
C GLN A 260 -1.71 -11.73 -3.75
N ILE A 261 -0.84 -12.43 -3.05
CA ILE A 261 -0.87 -13.86 -2.80
C ILE A 261 -0.86 -14.07 -1.29
N GLN A 262 -1.72 -14.94 -0.81
CA GLN A 262 -1.64 -15.50 0.52
C GLN A 262 -0.69 -16.69 0.48
N ILE A 263 0.25 -16.72 1.40
CA ILE A 263 1.15 -17.85 1.64
C ILE A 263 0.76 -18.45 2.99
N ALA A 264 0.29 -19.68 2.99
CA ALA A 264 -0.06 -20.39 4.21
C ALA A 264 1.21 -20.87 4.97
N PRO A 265 1.11 -21.20 6.27
CA PRO A 265 2.27 -21.68 7.04
C PRO A 265 2.91 -22.96 6.51
N ASP A 266 2.17 -23.77 5.77
CA ASP A 266 2.65 -25.00 5.08
C ASP A 266 3.22 -24.71 3.68
N GLY A 267 3.23 -23.44 3.24
CA GLY A 267 3.73 -23.02 1.95
C GLY A 267 2.71 -23.04 0.81
N GLU A 268 1.45 -23.45 1.07
CA GLU A 268 0.40 -23.40 0.07
C GLU A 268 0.09 -21.94 -0.32
N LEU A 269 -0.16 -21.72 -1.61
CA LEU A 269 -0.40 -20.42 -2.19
C LEU A 269 -1.86 -20.25 -2.58
N ALA A 270 -2.44 -19.08 -2.25
CA ALA A 270 -3.77 -18.70 -2.69
C ALA A 270 -3.80 -17.26 -3.23
N TYR A 271 -4.55 -17.02 -4.30
CA TYR A 271 -4.67 -15.73 -4.92
C TYR A 271 -5.65 -14.83 -4.18
N ILE A 272 -5.19 -13.71 -3.65
CA ILE A 272 -6.03 -12.71 -2.99
C ILE A 272 -6.67 -11.79 -4.02
N GLY A 273 -5.87 -11.20 -4.90
CA GLY A 273 -6.35 -10.28 -5.92
C GLY A 273 -5.22 -9.56 -6.66
N GLY A 274 -5.59 -8.86 -7.71
CA GLY A 274 -4.66 -8.02 -8.45
C GLY A 274 -5.29 -6.72 -8.90
N SER A 275 -4.44 -5.72 -9.15
CA SER A 275 -4.84 -4.37 -9.52
C SER A 275 -3.83 -3.73 -10.45
N ALA A 276 -4.30 -2.77 -11.25
CA ALA A 276 -3.42 -1.80 -11.88
C ALA A 276 -3.12 -0.69 -10.88
N GLN A 277 -1.83 -0.40 -10.68
CA GLN A 277 -1.42 0.69 -9.81
C GLN A 277 -1.61 2.04 -10.47
N ARG A 278 -2.06 3.02 -9.68
CA ARG A 278 -2.06 4.43 -10.05
C ARG A 278 -0.85 5.08 -9.41
N VAL A 279 0.00 5.61 -10.26
CA VAL A 279 1.26 6.24 -9.86
C VAL A 279 1.31 7.66 -10.42
N CYS A 280 1.77 8.61 -9.63
CA CYS A 280 2.04 9.98 -10.03
C CYS A 280 3.44 10.36 -9.58
N ASP A 281 4.30 10.74 -10.51
CA ASP A 281 5.71 11.10 -10.23
C ASP A 281 6.47 10.07 -9.36
N ALA A 282 6.33 8.79 -9.69
CA ALA A 282 6.82 7.63 -8.95
C ALA A 282 6.15 7.37 -7.59
N ALA A 283 5.25 8.23 -7.12
CA ALA A 283 4.50 8.03 -5.89
C ALA A 283 3.24 7.20 -6.13
N TYR A 284 2.99 6.22 -5.28
CA TYR A 284 1.74 5.46 -5.28
C TYR A 284 0.57 6.34 -4.81
N VAL A 285 -0.48 6.43 -5.63
CA VAL A 285 -1.68 7.22 -5.32
C VAL A 285 -2.97 6.39 -5.23
N GLY A 286 -2.91 5.11 -5.53
CA GLY A 286 -4.06 4.21 -5.44
C GLY A 286 -4.03 3.10 -6.48
N ASN A 287 -5.15 2.41 -6.63
CA ASN A 287 -5.32 1.29 -7.54
C ASN A 287 -6.61 1.38 -8.36
N CYS A 288 -6.58 0.79 -9.55
CA CYS A 288 -7.77 0.36 -10.27
C CYS A 288 -7.88 -1.16 -10.11
N ILE A 289 -8.98 -1.63 -9.52
CA ILE A 289 -9.21 -3.04 -9.20
C ILE A 289 -10.42 -3.52 -10.02
N ASP A 290 -10.25 -4.64 -10.71
CA ASP A 290 -11.35 -5.46 -11.19
C ASP A 290 -11.34 -6.75 -10.35
N LEU A 291 -12.36 -6.95 -9.53
CA LEU A 291 -12.45 -8.09 -8.62
C LEU A 291 -12.51 -9.45 -9.32
N HIS A 292 -12.75 -9.45 -10.63
CA HIS A 292 -12.73 -10.65 -11.47
C HIS A 292 -11.46 -10.78 -12.32
N TRP A 293 -10.51 -9.85 -12.14
CA TRP A 293 -9.27 -9.91 -12.89
C TRP A 293 -8.44 -11.14 -12.50
N VAL A 294 -7.90 -11.78 -13.51
CA VAL A 294 -7.00 -12.94 -13.39
C VAL A 294 -5.65 -12.54 -13.98
N PRO A 295 -4.55 -12.74 -13.27
CA PRO A 295 -3.23 -12.37 -13.79
C PRO A 295 -2.91 -13.14 -15.08
N PRO A 296 -2.37 -12.47 -16.10
CA PRO A 296 -1.82 -13.13 -17.28
C PRO A 296 -0.75 -14.16 -16.91
N ALA A 297 -0.55 -15.18 -17.75
CA ALA A 297 0.36 -16.28 -17.46
C ALA A 297 1.79 -15.81 -17.11
N GLY A 298 2.31 -14.81 -17.82
CA GLY A 298 3.64 -14.23 -17.53
C GLY A 298 3.70 -13.58 -16.15
N VAL A 299 2.64 -12.81 -15.78
CA VAL A 299 2.53 -12.21 -14.45
C VAL A 299 2.44 -13.29 -13.37
N ALA A 300 1.59 -14.29 -13.59
CA ALA A 300 1.41 -15.40 -12.66
C ALA A 300 2.72 -16.18 -12.42
N ALA A 301 3.50 -16.43 -13.47
CA ALA A 301 4.77 -17.16 -13.38
C ALA A 301 5.80 -16.43 -12.49
N VAL A 302 5.97 -15.14 -12.70
CA VAL A 302 6.88 -14.31 -11.86
C VAL A 302 6.42 -14.27 -10.41
N CYS A 303 5.12 -14.14 -10.20
CA CYS A 303 4.54 -14.13 -8.85
C CYS A 303 4.68 -15.48 -8.14
N ASP A 304 4.47 -16.59 -8.85
CA ASP A 304 4.63 -17.95 -8.30
C ASP A 304 6.07 -18.20 -7.85
N GLN A 305 7.03 -17.86 -8.69
CA GLN A 305 8.45 -17.98 -8.36
C GLN A 305 8.80 -17.18 -7.10
N ALA A 306 8.37 -15.91 -7.04
CA ALA A 306 8.68 -15.04 -5.91
C ALA A 306 7.99 -15.51 -4.61
N ALA A 307 6.73 -15.93 -4.69
CA ALA A 307 5.99 -16.40 -3.53
C ALA A 307 6.55 -17.71 -2.97
N ARG A 308 6.93 -18.69 -3.85
CA ARG A 308 7.55 -19.93 -3.41
C ARG A 308 8.94 -19.70 -2.83
N ALA A 309 9.73 -18.79 -3.38
CA ALA A 309 11.01 -18.43 -2.80
C ALA A 309 10.85 -17.86 -1.39
N ALA A 310 9.87 -16.99 -1.18
CA ALA A 310 9.57 -16.43 0.13
C ALA A 310 9.05 -17.50 1.12
N ALA A 311 8.16 -18.39 0.67
CA ALA A 311 7.70 -19.53 1.46
C ALA A 311 8.87 -20.44 1.91
N GLY A 312 9.79 -20.73 1.00
CA GLY A 312 11.01 -21.50 1.30
C GLY A 312 11.94 -20.83 2.32
N LEU A 313 11.83 -19.51 2.49
CA LEU A 313 12.54 -18.75 3.54
C LEU A 313 11.76 -18.68 4.86
N GLY A 314 10.56 -19.26 4.93
CA GLY A 314 9.72 -19.29 6.13
C GLY A 314 8.68 -18.17 6.21
N TRP A 315 8.47 -17.40 5.13
CA TRP A 315 7.40 -16.40 5.09
C TRP A 315 6.03 -17.06 5.00
N HIS A 316 5.09 -16.54 5.80
CA HIS A 316 3.66 -16.79 5.63
C HIS A 316 2.86 -15.49 5.86
N GLY A 317 1.66 -15.42 5.30
CA GLY A 317 0.84 -14.22 5.28
C GLY A 317 0.70 -13.63 3.89
N VAL A 318 0.66 -12.30 3.78
CA VAL A 318 0.43 -11.61 2.50
C VAL A 318 1.74 -11.30 1.80
N ALA A 319 1.85 -11.70 0.54
CA ALA A 319 2.88 -11.26 -0.40
C ALA A 319 2.24 -10.35 -1.45
N GLY A 320 2.57 -9.08 -1.43
CA GLY A 320 2.21 -8.12 -2.48
C GLY A 320 3.41 -7.88 -3.39
N LEU A 321 3.22 -8.08 -4.69
CA LEU A 321 4.28 -8.01 -5.69
C LEU A 321 3.92 -6.93 -6.71
N ASP A 322 4.79 -5.93 -6.84
CA ASP A 322 4.63 -4.86 -7.82
C ASP A 322 5.43 -5.19 -9.07
N LEU A 323 4.73 -5.29 -10.21
CA LEU A 323 5.29 -5.74 -11.47
C LEU A 323 5.02 -4.73 -12.58
N ILE A 324 5.95 -4.68 -13.53
CA ILE A 324 5.80 -3.92 -14.77
C ILE A 324 5.86 -4.90 -15.95
N GLU A 325 4.92 -4.75 -16.88
CA GLU A 325 4.97 -5.37 -18.20
C GLU A 325 5.51 -4.35 -19.19
N ASP A 326 6.58 -4.68 -19.89
CA ASP A 326 7.19 -3.83 -20.90
C ASP A 326 6.51 -3.89 -22.28
N GLY A 327 7.03 -3.13 -23.24
CA GLY A 327 6.52 -3.09 -24.60
C GLY A 327 6.60 -4.43 -25.35
N ALA A 328 7.49 -5.32 -24.98
CA ALA A 328 7.64 -6.67 -25.53
C ALA A 328 6.72 -7.71 -24.86
N GLY A 329 6.07 -7.35 -23.74
CA GLY A 329 5.24 -8.25 -22.93
C GLY A 329 6.03 -9.04 -21.89
N GLU A 330 7.31 -8.69 -21.67
CA GLU A 330 8.10 -9.24 -20.58
C GLU A 330 7.69 -8.62 -19.25
N VAL A 331 7.62 -9.45 -18.20
CA VAL A 331 7.17 -9.04 -16.88
C VAL A 331 8.36 -8.97 -15.91
N TRP A 332 8.46 -7.87 -15.20
CA TRP A 332 9.54 -7.56 -14.28
C TRP A 332 9.01 -7.27 -12.87
N LEU A 333 9.56 -7.93 -11.85
CA LEU A 333 9.31 -7.62 -10.45
C LEU A 333 10.14 -6.39 -10.05
N ILE A 334 9.48 -5.33 -9.58
CA ILE A 334 10.13 -4.04 -9.27
C ILE A 334 10.08 -3.64 -7.81
N ASP A 335 9.11 -4.13 -7.05
CA ASP A 335 8.99 -3.86 -5.60
C ASP A 335 8.30 -5.01 -4.87
N PRO A 336 8.88 -5.50 -3.76
CA PRO A 336 8.27 -6.52 -2.93
C PRO A 336 7.51 -5.85 -1.78
N ASN A 337 6.31 -6.34 -1.48
CA ASN A 337 5.50 -5.85 -0.39
C ASN A 337 4.99 -7.03 0.45
N PHE A 338 5.89 -7.68 1.19
CA PHE A 338 5.59 -8.79 2.10
C PHE A 338 4.95 -8.26 3.39
N ARG A 339 3.71 -7.83 3.26
CA ARG A 339 2.90 -7.18 4.29
C ARG A 339 1.49 -6.96 3.78
N LEU A 340 0.60 -6.47 4.66
CA LEU A 340 -0.67 -5.90 4.20
C LEU A 340 -0.42 -4.69 3.29
N ASN A 341 -1.07 -4.68 2.16
CA ASN A 341 -0.96 -3.64 1.15
C ASN A 341 -2.14 -2.67 1.23
N GLY A 342 -2.02 -1.51 0.61
CA GLY A 342 -3.09 -0.54 0.56
C GLY A 342 -4.37 -1.05 -0.10
N SER A 343 -4.26 -1.97 -1.06
CA SER A 343 -5.38 -2.59 -1.76
C SER A 343 -5.95 -3.85 -1.08
N THR A 344 -5.23 -4.46 -0.12
CA THR A 344 -5.68 -5.67 0.58
C THR A 344 -7.13 -5.55 1.13
N PRO A 345 -7.52 -4.44 1.80
CA PRO A 345 -8.88 -4.30 2.32
C PRO A 345 -9.95 -4.44 1.24
N PHE A 346 -9.68 -3.91 0.07
CA PHE A 346 -10.66 -3.88 -1.01
C PHE A 346 -10.82 -5.24 -1.70
N PHE A 347 -9.78 -6.05 -1.72
CA PHE A 347 -9.90 -7.44 -2.18
C PHE A 347 -10.73 -8.28 -1.22
N LEU A 348 -10.51 -8.13 0.08
CA LEU A 348 -11.27 -8.85 1.12
C LEU A 348 -12.72 -8.38 1.25
N LEU A 349 -12.99 -7.11 0.94
CA LEU A 349 -14.35 -6.58 0.81
C LEU A 349 -15.00 -6.95 -0.53
N GLY A 350 -14.24 -7.53 -1.45
CA GLY A 350 -14.65 -7.76 -2.82
C GLY A 350 -15.94 -8.56 -2.93
N ASP A 351 -16.03 -9.68 -2.24
CA ASP A 351 -17.21 -10.52 -2.27
C ASP A 351 -18.44 -9.78 -1.71
N TYR A 352 -18.27 -9.06 -0.60
CA TYR A 352 -19.31 -8.22 -0.02
C TYR A 352 -19.77 -7.09 -0.94
N LEU A 353 -18.86 -6.51 -1.70
CA LEU A 353 -19.18 -5.49 -2.71
C LEU A 353 -19.79 -6.13 -3.97
N SER A 354 -19.34 -7.35 -4.35
CA SER A 354 -19.83 -8.08 -5.53
C SER A 354 -21.27 -8.55 -5.41
N ASP A 355 -21.72 -8.93 -4.23
CA ASP A 355 -23.09 -9.38 -3.99
C ASP A 355 -24.13 -8.28 -4.34
N ARG A 356 -23.72 -7.02 -4.29
CA ARG A 356 -24.57 -5.88 -4.61
C ARG A 356 -24.34 -5.31 -6.01
N HIS A 357 -23.17 -5.51 -6.57
CA HIS A 357 -22.74 -4.92 -7.84
C HIS A 357 -22.31 -6.03 -8.80
N ARG A 358 -23.00 -6.19 -9.91
CA ARG A 358 -22.77 -7.30 -10.85
C ARG A 358 -21.35 -7.42 -11.43
N ARG A 359 -20.54 -6.36 -11.37
CA ARG A 359 -19.12 -6.33 -11.75
C ARG A 359 -18.46 -5.12 -11.10
N PRO A 360 -18.10 -5.16 -9.83
CA PRO A 360 -17.49 -4.02 -9.18
C PRO A 360 -16.07 -3.81 -9.68
N GLN A 361 -15.89 -2.72 -10.39
CA GLN A 361 -14.60 -2.11 -10.58
C GLN A 361 -14.43 -1.07 -9.48
N LEU A 362 -13.25 -1.07 -8.85
CA LEU A 362 -12.94 -0.14 -7.78
C LEU A 362 -11.80 0.77 -8.22
N THR A 363 -11.95 2.06 -7.97
CA THR A 363 -10.81 2.98 -7.98
C THR A 363 -10.53 3.38 -6.54
N THR A 364 -9.38 2.97 -6.04
CA THR A 364 -8.98 3.22 -4.65
C THR A 364 -7.89 4.28 -4.60
N GLY A 365 -7.75 4.93 -3.46
CA GLY A 365 -6.64 5.86 -3.24
C GLY A 365 -6.90 6.87 -2.15
N TYR A 366 -5.97 7.83 -2.08
CA TYR A 366 -6.12 9.01 -1.25
C TYR A 366 -6.84 10.10 -2.03
N PHE A 367 -7.89 10.62 -1.42
CA PHE A 367 -8.68 11.71 -1.94
C PHE A 367 -8.59 12.89 -0.97
N CYS A 368 -8.35 14.08 -1.49
CA CYS A 368 -8.32 15.30 -0.71
C CYS A 368 -9.62 16.07 -0.89
N TYR A 369 -10.22 16.47 0.22
CA TYR A 369 -11.41 17.30 0.22
C TYR A 369 -11.12 18.61 0.99
N PRO A 370 -11.27 19.81 0.39
CA PRO A 370 -11.12 21.06 1.10
C PRO A 370 -12.33 21.29 2.00
N GLY A 371 -12.13 21.16 3.28
CA GLY A 371 -13.15 21.31 4.31
C GLY A 371 -13.17 20.14 5.29
N PRO A 372 -14.01 20.25 6.30
CA PRO A 372 -14.11 19.25 7.35
C PRO A 372 -14.81 17.98 6.84
N PRO A 373 -14.58 16.84 7.50
CA PRO A 373 -15.19 15.56 7.15
C PRO A 373 -16.72 15.58 7.12
N ALA A 374 -17.35 16.34 8.00
CA ALA A 374 -18.81 16.46 8.02
C ALA A 374 -19.37 16.97 6.69
N GLU A 375 -18.77 18.02 6.12
CA GLU A 375 -19.17 18.55 4.82
C GLU A 375 -18.94 17.53 3.69
N LEU A 376 -17.83 16.79 3.75
CA LEU A 376 -17.57 15.72 2.80
C LEU A 376 -18.65 14.65 2.86
N PHE A 377 -19.01 14.21 4.06
CA PHE A 377 -20.04 13.19 4.24
C PHE A 377 -21.43 13.69 3.86
N ASP A 378 -21.78 14.94 4.16
CA ASP A 378 -23.05 15.52 3.74
C ASP A 378 -23.14 15.62 2.23
N ARG A 379 -22.07 16.07 1.59
CA ARG A 379 -22.01 16.20 0.13
C ARG A 379 -22.13 14.87 -0.61
N PHE A 380 -21.51 13.82 -0.08
CA PHE A 380 -21.47 12.48 -0.71
C PHE A 380 -22.34 11.47 0.03
N ARG A 381 -23.28 11.93 0.87
CA ARG A 381 -24.16 11.08 1.68
C ARG A 381 -24.82 9.98 0.85
N ARG A 382 -25.37 10.33 -0.30
CA ARG A 382 -26.07 9.40 -1.19
C ARG A 382 -25.14 8.31 -1.75
N GLU A 383 -23.95 8.70 -2.17
CA GLU A 383 -22.94 7.81 -2.71
C GLU A 383 -22.38 6.88 -1.64
N ILE A 384 -22.19 7.39 -0.43
CA ILE A 384 -21.73 6.60 0.73
C ILE A 384 -22.81 5.60 1.13
N GLN A 385 -24.07 6.03 1.26
CA GLN A 385 -25.19 5.14 1.61
C GLN A 385 -25.42 4.04 0.57
N ARG A 386 -25.21 4.33 -0.71
CA ARG A 386 -25.29 3.35 -1.81
C ARG A 386 -24.02 2.52 -1.98
N ARG A 387 -22.98 2.78 -1.20
CA ARG A 387 -21.65 2.16 -1.32
C ARG A 387 -20.97 2.39 -2.66
N ALA A 388 -21.36 3.44 -3.39
CA ALA A 388 -20.63 3.92 -4.55
C ALA A 388 -19.31 4.61 -4.13
N LEU A 389 -19.28 5.18 -2.92
CA LEU A 389 -18.07 5.65 -2.23
C LEU A 389 -17.96 4.90 -0.90
N VAL A 390 -16.88 4.13 -0.73
CA VAL A 390 -16.60 3.34 0.48
C VAL A 390 -15.39 3.94 1.20
N PRO A 391 -15.60 4.80 2.19
CA PRO A 391 -14.53 5.32 3.01
C PRO A 391 -13.98 4.22 3.93
N VAL A 392 -12.65 4.12 4.03
CA VAL A 392 -11.99 3.16 4.94
C VAL A 392 -11.02 3.81 5.91
N GLY A 393 -10.69 5.08 5.71
CA GLY A 393 -9.89 5.86 6.63
C GLY A 393 -9.91 7.33 6.24
N ALA A 394 -9.81 8.21 7.22
CA ALA A 394 -9.73 9.64 6.96
C ALA A 394 -8.90 10.35 8.03
N HIS A 395 -8.36 11.51 7.68
CA HIS A 395 -7.64 12.39 8.58
C HIS A 395 -7.99 13.85 8.27
N PHE A 396 -8.19 14.64 9.32
CA PHE A 396 -8.42 16.05 9.22
C PHE A 396 -7.70 16.78 10.36
N ASP A 397 -6.91 17.77 10.02
CA ASP A 397 -6.32 18.67 11.01
C ASP A 397 -6.63 20.12 10.63
N PRO A 398 -7.56 20.77 11.34
CA PRO A 398 -7.97 22.14 11.04
C PRO A 398 -6.85 23.18 11.26
N ARG A 399 -5.81 22.80 12.02
CA ARG A 399 -4.66 23.68 12.30
C ARG A 399 -3.58 23.64 11.22
N GLN A 400 -3.61 22.63 10.35
CA GLN A 400 -2.65 22.50 9.25
C GLN A 400 -3.14 23.20 7.99
N ASP A 401 -4.12 22.64 7.32
CA ASP A 401 -4.55 23.10 5.99
C ASP A 401 -6.07 23.06 5.77
N GLY A 402 -6.83 22.56 6.75
CA GLY A 402 -8.27 22.43 6.62
C GLY A 402 -8.71 21.43 5.54
N ILE A 403 -7.87 20.47 5.19
CA ILE A 403 -8.13 19.45 4.16
C ILE A 403 -8.44 18.12 4.82
N THR A 404 -9.57 17.52 4.48
CA THR A 404 -9.84 16.11 4.79
C THR A 404 -9.12 15.21 3.79
N ARG A 405 -8.24 14.36 4.29
CA ARG A 405 -7.59 13.29 3.52
C ARG A 405 -8.37 12.01 3.74
N LEU A 406 -8.97 11.51 2.69
CA LEU A 406 -9.83 10.33 2.72
C LEU A 406 -9.14 9.19 1.97
N TYR A 407 -8.98 8.03 2.61
CA TYR A 407 -8.67 6.80 1.92
C TYR A 407 -9.96 6.02 1.68
N ALA A 408 -10.27 5.76 0.42
CA ALA A 408 -11.56 5.21 0.03
C ALA A 408 -11.48 4.39 -1.27
N ALA A 409 -12.55 3.64 -1.54
CA ALA A 409 -12.85 3.12 -2.86
C ALA A 409 -14.04 3.86 -3.48
N VAL A 410 -13.92 4.22 -4.74
CA VAL A 410 -15.03 4.57 -5.63
C VAL A 410 -15.41 3.32 -6.39
N VAL A 411 -16.65 2.87 -6.21
CA VAL A 411 -17.17 1.62 -6.77
C VAL A 411 -17.97 1.93 -8.03
N SER A 412 -17.63 1.27 -9.13
CA SER A 412 -18.43 1.31 -10.35
C SER A 412 -19.33 0.09 -10.41
N ASP A 413 -20.63 0.31 -10.44
CA ASP A 413 -21.64 -0.73 -10.60
C ASP A 413 -22.09 -0.92 -12.05
N GLY A 414 -21.28 -0.41 -12.97
CA GLY A 414 -21.58 -0.42 -14.41
C GLY A 414 -22.11 0.90 -14.93
N ASP A 415 -22.28 1.92 -14.09
CA ASP A 415 -22.54 3.29 -14.55
C ASP A 415 -21.20 4.07 -14.62
N PRO A 416 -20.60 4.16 -15.82
CA PRO A 416 -19.31 4.84 -15.99
C PRO A 416 -19.42 6.35 -15.74
N GLU A 417 -20.61 6.95 -15.83
CA GLU A 417 -20.77 8.39 -15.63
C GLU A 417 -20.76 8.74 -14.15
N ILE A 418 -21.40 7.95 -13.30
CA ILE A 418 -21.34 8.13 -11.82
C ILE A 418 -19.90 7.95 -11.36
N HIS A 419 -19.23 6.89 -11.79
CA HIS A 419 -17.84 6.63 -11.47
C HIS A 419 -16.95 7.79 -11.90
N ALA A 420 -17.03 8.19 -13.18
CA ALA A 420 -16.26 9.31 -13.70
C ALA A 420 -16.61 10.63 -13.01
N GLY A 421 -17.88 10.83 -12.65
CA GLY A 421 -18.34 12.00 -11.89
C GLY A 421 -17.69 12.09 -10.51
N LEU A 422 -17.68 10.99 -9.75
CA LEU A 422 -17.00 10.92 -8.45
C LEU A 422 -15.50 11.15 -8.60
N LEU A 423 -14.85 10.46 -9.55
CA LEU A 423 -13.41 10.66 -9.79
C LEU A 423 -13.09 12.10 -10.19
N ARG A 424 -13.91 12.75 -11.01
CA ARG A 424 -13.72 14.18 -11.36
C ARG A 424 -13.91 15.08 -10.16
N ALA A 425 -14.91 14.82 -9.31
CA ALA A 425 -15.14 15.59 -8.10
C ALA A 425 -13.95 15.54 -7.14
N PHE A 426 -13.24 14.40 -7.08
CA PHE A 426 -12.01 14.25 -6.30
C PHE A 426 -10.77 14.70 -7.09
N ALA A 427 -10.67 14.41 -8.39
CA ALA A 427 -9.52 14.76 -9.22
C ALA A 427 -9.30 16.27 -9.35
N ALA A 428 -10.38 17.05 -9.44
CA ALA A 428 -10.28 18.50 -9.41
C ALA A 428 -9.63 19.06 -8.13
N LYS A 429 -9.47 18.23 -7.11
CA LYS A 429 -8.92 18.57 -5.80
C LYS A 429 -7.61 17.84 -5.47
N GLN A 430 -7.28 16.75 -6.18
CA GLN A 430 -5.95 16.12 -6.11
C GLN A 430 -4.83 17.06 -6.60
N LEU A 431 -5.15 18.02 -7.46
CA LEU A 431 -4.22 19.05 -7.92
C LEU A 431 -3.76 20.02 -6.82
N LEU A 432 -4.43 20.04 -5.67
CA LEU A 432 -4.00 20.81 -4.50
C LEU A 432 -3.02 20.02 -3.61
N SER A 433 -2.87 18.74 -3.81
CA SER A 433 -1.89 17.94 -3.11
C SER A 433 -0.52 18.01 -3.81
N GLY A 434 0.09 19.18 -3.80
CA GLY A 434 1.55 19.33 -3.91
C GLY A 434 2.26 18.74 -2.68
N ILE A 435 1.61 17.83 -1.99
CA ILE A 435 2.17 17.04 -0.90
C ILE A 435 2.74 15.81 -1.57
N ALA A 436 4.06 15.81 -1.77
CA ALA A 436 4.79 14.57 -1.90
C ALA A 436 4.41 13.70 -0.70
N LEU A 437 3.74 12.57 -0.98
CA LEU A 437 3.57 11.50 0.00
C LEU A 437 4.93 10.96 0.36
#